data_cc6f574d4c124077cc5314243fe7c159
#
_entry.id   cc6f574d4c124077cc5314243fe7c159
#
_cell.length_a   1.000
_cell.length_b   1.000
_cell.length_c   1.000
_cell.angle_alpha   90.00
_cell.angle_beta   90.00
_cell.angle_gamma   90.00
#
_symmetry.space_group_name_H-M   'P 1'
#
loop_
_entity.id
_entity.type
_entity.pdbx_description
1 polymer ?
#
loop_
_entity_poly.entity_id
_entity_poly.type
_entity_poly.pdbx_seq_one_letter_code
_entity_poly.pdbx_strand_id
1 'polypeptide(L)'
;MLRRISYFILGIMLGAVAMIFWASNADAVEYSPNGTSGLNLVYNGNDDDNAYTVNLPWNINFLGTNYNSVYVGTNGYITFSSPNSTYSGFSASNPAGPHISIYPADRRLYKLYYAEIAAGTAQARFVIRVEGVDYSNAAITHIWEVHFYPGTSYFDIYFVDAPSSGNAGTTGISNGTSYVLTYTTTELTGIRINANGTLDVGAAPAYSSSISGAQTIRKNNLITNRDNVTNNNIYIDQAGDNNTISIEQSGNNNSIQGINQQRSKLLGNGNNITIKQGDPIDLVGKNLIKLETNGASNTLNLTQGRNPITGLADGAESNGHIISLGLTGNSNNVTAKQSNDGGNNSGHFAEINISGNTNTLNLTQGNNTGKTLFGSVTGNNNSLTASQTGTGADFLDITLTGNGHNVNSAQSGTGNHAATINLTNSGGASSVTLTQGGSTAQTYSIQQSCTNPAGCSVSVTQP
;
A
#
# COMPACT_ATOMS: atom_id res chain seq x y z
N MET A 1 48.13 7.53 -36.82
CA MET A 1 46.75 7.38 -37.32
C MET A 1 45.90 6.45 -36.47
N LEU A 2 46.45 5.43 -35.84
CA LEU A 2 45.70 4.48 -34.98
C LEU A 2 45.18 5.06 -33.63
N ARG A 3 45.82 6.09 -33.05
CA ARG A 3 45.37 6.65 -31.74
C ARG A 3 44.10 7.51 -31.79
N ARG A 4 43.69 8.01 -32.96
CA ARG A 4 42.46 8.82 -33.12
C ARG A 4 41.20 7.97 -33.32
N ILE A 5 41.34 6.73 -33.74
CA ILE A 5 40.21 5.80 -33.94
C ILE A 5 39.70 5.22 -32.61
N SER A 6 40.62 4.99 -31.65
CA SER A 6 40.26 4.44 -30.31
C SER A 6 39.38 5.38 -29.48
N TYR A 7 39.56 6.70 -29.61
CA TYR A 7 38.71 7.65 -28.86
C TYR A 7 37.31 7.83 -29.49
N PHE A 8 37.18 7.61 -30.80
CA PHE A 8 35.87 7.68 -31.44
C PHE A 8 34.98 6.48 -31.13
N ILE A 9 35.57 5.28 -31.03
CA ILE A 9 34.83 4.05 -30.66
C ILE A 9 34.47 4.08 -29.17
N LEU A 10 35.31 4.61 -28.30
CA LEU A 10 35.03 4.76 -26.87
C LEU A 10 33.93 5.80 -26.60
N GLY A 11 33.89 6.88 -27.38
CA GLY A 11 32.83 7.89 -27.32
C GLY A 11 31.45 7.36 -27.76
N ILE A 12 31.40 6.47 -28.75
CA ILE A 12 30.15 5.85 -29.21
C ILE A 12 29.66 4.80 -28.19
N MET A 13 30.55 4.03 -27.57
CA MET A 13 30.14 3.09 -26.53
C MET A 13 29.69 3.78 -25.25
N LEU A 14 30.28 4.89 -24.84
CA LEU A 14 29.81 5.68 -23.68
C LEU A 14 28.48 6.40 -23.99
N GLY A 15 28.25 6.83 -25.24
CA GLY A 15 26.98 7.39 -25.67
C GLY A 15 25.85 6.34 -25.74
N ALA A 16 26.14 5.11 -26.15
CA ALA A 16 25.16 4.02 -26.21
C ALA A 16 24.82 3.47 -24.80
N VAL A 17 25.77 3.47 -23.86
CA VAL A 17 25.51 3.06 -22.46
C VAL A 17 24.72 4.14 -21.73
N ALA A 18 24.91 5.42 -22.03
CA ALA A 18 24.11 6.50 -21.43
C ALA A 18 22.65 6.54 -21.93
N MET A 19 22.33 5.96 -23.08
CA MET A 19 20.95 5.89 -23.59
C MET A 19 20.16 4.67 -23.12
N ILE A 20 20.80 3.70 -22.44
CA ILE A 20 20.10 2.52 -21.89
C ILE A 20 19.58 2.76 -20.45
N PHE A 21 20.00 3.86 -19.80
CA PHE A 21 19.56 4.19 -18.43
C PHE A 21 18.36 5.15 -18.33
N TRP A 22 17.71 5.47 -19.46
CA TRP A 22 16.43 6.20 -19.48
C TRP A 22 15.28 5.31 -19.96
N ALA A 23 15.28 4.04 -19.55
CA ALA A 23 14.03 3.31 -19.49
C ALA A 23 13.30 3.87 -18.27
N SER A 24 12.32 4.73 -18.52
CA SER A 24 11.38 5.26 -17.55
C SER A 24 10.95 4.15 -16.61
N ASN A 25 11.22 4.32 -15.31
CA ASN A 25 10.43 3.63 -14.30
C ASN A 25 8.98 4.06 -14.54
N ALA A 26 8.22 3.21 -15.19
CA ALA A 26 6.77 3.36 -15.20
C ALA A 26 6.33 3.18 -13.75
N ASP A 27 6.00 4.29 -13.11
CA ASP A 27 5.47 4.27 -11.74
C ASP A 27 4.13 3.54 -11.79
N ALA A 28 4.10 2.32 -11.27
CA ALA A 28 2.84 1.62 -11.04
C ALA A 28 1.96 2.50 -10.14
N VAL A 29 0.71 2.71 -10.54
CA VAL A 29 -0.23 3.49 -9.74
C VAL A 29 -0.53 2.73 -8.45
N GLU A 30 -0.23 3.38 -7.35
CA GLU A 30 -0.63 2.92 -6.03
C GLU A 30 -2.15 2.91 -5.94
N TYR A 31 -2.77 1.81 -5.45
CA TYR A 31 -4.15 1.85 -5.03
C TYR A 31 -4.25 2.68 -3.74
N SER A 32 -4.54 3.96 -3.90
CA SER A 32 -4.62 4.92 -2.79
C SER A 32 -5.85 5.83 -2.98
N PRO A 33 -7.06 5.27 -2.88
CA PRO A 33 -8.26 6.08 -2.90
C PRO A 33 -8.24 7.03 -1.70
N ASN A 34 -8.77 8.24 -1.90
CA ASN A 34 -8.82 9.26 -0.86
C ASN A 34 -9.84 8.93 0.24
N GLY A 35 -10.83 8.11 -0.06
CA GLY A 35 -12.02 7.97 0.76
C GLY A 35 -12.79 9.29 0.82
N THR A 36 -13.48 9.54 1.91
CA THR A 36 -14.23 10.81 2.11
C THR A 36 -13.43 11.87 2.84
N SER A 37 -12.19 11.59 3.26
CA SER A 37 -11.36 12.51 4.04
C SER A 37 -11.01 13.76 3.24
N GLY A 38 -11.36 14.94 3.77
CA GLY A 38 -11.09 16.23 3.14
C GLY A 38 -11.96 16.54 1.91
N LEU A 39 -12.89 15.66 1.52
CA LEU A 39 -13.82 15.91 0.42
C LEU A 39 -15.08 16.63 0.91
N ASN A 40 -15.63 17.48 0.06
CA ASN A 40 -16.90 18.13 0.26
C ASN A 40 -18.03 17.25 -0.29
N LEU A 41 -19.01 16.94 0.53
CA LEU A 41 -20.24 16.28 0.08
C LEU A 41 -21.11 17.32 -0.66
N VAL A 42 -21.26 17.17 -1.96
CA VAL A 42 -21.96 18.13 -2.82
C VAL A 42 -23.34 17.64 -3.26
N TYR A 43 -23.55 16.32 -3.23
CA TYR A 43 -24.85 15.72 -3.41
C TYR A 43 -25.04 14.57 -2.42
N ASN A 44 -26.24 14.48 -1.85
CA ASN A 44 -26.66 13.39 -0.98
C ASN A 44 -28.16 13.13 -1.22
N GLY A 45 -28.47 12.05 -1.88
CA GLY A 45 -29.84 11.75 -2.25
C GLY A 45 -29.98 10.40 -2.94
N ASN A 46 -30.86 10.32 -3.92
CA ASN A 46 -31.10 9.14 -4.74
C ASN A 46 -31.47 9.66 -6.13
N ASP A 47 -30.47 10.00 -6.94
CA ASP A 47 -30.64 10.61 -8.24
C ASP A 47 -30.38 9.64 -9.37
N ASP A 48 -31.16 9.78 -10.41
CA ASP A 48 -31.20 8.92 -11.57
C ASP A 48 -31.17 9.77 -12.83
N ASP A 49 -30.56 9.28 -13.90
CA ASP A 49 -30.54 9.91 -15.23
C ASP A 49 -30.13 11.39 -15.23
N ASN A 50 -29.11 11.76 -14.45
CA ASN A 50 -28.65 13.13 -14.31
C ASN A 50 -27.13 13.24 -14.50
N ALA A 51 -26.64 14.48 -14.61
CA ALA A 51 -25.22 14.80 -14.69
C ALA A 51 -24.88 16.06 -13.89
N TYR A 52 -23.85 16.00 -13.07
CA TYR A 52 -23.40 17.08 -12.20
C TYR A 52 -22.17 17.75 -12.76
N THR A 53 -22.23 19.09 -12.91
CA THR A 53 -21.05 19.87 -13.30
C THR A 53 -20.07 19.98 -12.14
N VAL A 54 -18.82 19.61 -12.39
CA VAL A 54 -17.71 19.74 -11.45
C VAL A 54 -16.65 20.64 -12.06
N ASN A 55 -16.49 21.84 -11.47
CA ASN A 55 -15.44 22.77 -11.87
C ASN A 55 -14.09 22.33 -11.30
N LEU A 56 -13.08 22.31 -12.14
CA LEU A 56 -11.73 21.92 -11.75
C LEU A 56 -10.92 23.16 -11.33
N PRO A 57 -10.05 23.07 -10.35
CA PRO A 57 -9.24 24.21 -9.90
C PRO A 57 -8.14 24.60 -10.90
N TRP A 58 -7.85 23.75 -11.87
CA TRP A 58 -6.92 23.97 -13.00
C TRP A 58 -7.40 23.24 -14.25
N ASN A 59 -6.81 23.60 -15.39
CA ASN A 59 -7.07 22.87 -16.63
C ASN A 59 -6.43 21.49 -16.59
N ILE A 60 -7.16 20.48 -17.00
CA ILE A 60 -6.66 19.14 -17.24
C ILE A 60 -6.59 18.86 -18.75
N ASN A 61 -5.58 18.13 -19.19
CA ASN A 61 -5.50 17.66 -20.58
C ASN A 61 -6.14 16.27 -20.69
N PHE A 62 -7.15 16.15 -21.52
CA PHE A 62 -7.78 14.86 -21.83
C PHE A 62 -7.85 14.69 -23.35
N LEU A 63 -7.15 13.67 -23.87
CA LEU A 63 -7.04 13.37 -25.29
C LEU A 63 -6.60 14.58 -26.15
N GLY A 64 -5.64 15.35 -25.66
CA GLY A 64 -5.09 16.52 -26.35
C GLY A 64 -5.91 17.80 -26.20
N THR A 65 -7.04 17.79 -25.53
CA THR A 65 -7.89 18.97 -25.28
C THR A 65 -7.88 19.34 -23.79
N ASN A 66 -7.81 20.63 -23.50
CA ASN A 66 -7.83 21.15 -22.13
C ASN A 66 -9.25 21.43 -21.66
N TYR A 67 -9.59 20.96 -20.47
CA TYR A 67 -10.89 21.17 -19.82
C TYR A 67 -10.71 21.77 -18.43
N ASN A 68 -11.58 22.69 -18.06
CA ASN A 68 -11.66 23.29 -16.72
C ASN A 68 -12.89 22.83 -15.93
N SER A 69 -13.68 21.95 -16.51
CA SER A 69 -14.83 21.31 -15.86
C SER A 69 -15.04 19.91 -16.45
N VAL A 70 -15.69 19.06 -15.68
CA VAL A 70 -16.16 17.74 -16.10
C VAL A 70 -17.61 17.56 -15.64
N TYR A 71 -18.31 16.60 -16.23
CA TYR A 71 -19.69 16.27 -15.89
C TYR A 71 -19.76 14.83 -15.41
N VAL A 72 -20.16 14.65 -14.15
CA VAL A 72 -20.28 13.34 -13.51
C VAL A 72 -21.71 12.84 -13.74
N GLY A 73 -21.86 11.81 -14.57
CA GLY A 73 -23.14 11.16 -14.83
C GLY A 73 -23.49 10.15 -13.74
N THR A 74 -24.76 10.08 -13.35
CA THR A 74 -25.28 9.11 -12.36
C THR A 74 -25.01 7.66 -12.79
N ASN A 75 -24.93 7.42 -14.08
CA ASN A 75 -24.84 6.11 -14.73
C ASN A 75 -23.41 5.62 -14.97
N GLY A 76 -22.46 6.03 -14.09
CA GLY A 76 -21.13 5.43 -14.01
C GLY A 76 -20.12 5.94 -15.04
N TYR A 77 -20.17 7.20 -15.45
CA TYR A 77 -19.23 7.82 -16.38
C TYR A 77 -18.95 9.30 -16.06
N ILE A 78 -17.88 9.82 -16.64
CA ILE A 78 -17.53 11.23 -16.65
C ILE A 78 -17.45 11.70 -18.11
N THR A 79 -18.14 12.78 -18.47
CA THR A 79 -18.01 13.44 -19.78
C THR A 79 -17.27 14.77 -19.66
N PHE A 80 -16.61 15.21 -20.76
CA PHE A 80 -15.74 16.39 -20.76
C PHE A 80 -16.34 17.57 -21.52
N SER A 81 -17.16 17.34 -22.54
CA SER A 81 -17.64 18.42 -23.42
C SER A 81 -19.03 18.95 -23.05
N SER A 82 -19.87 18.12 -22.47
CA SER A 82 -21.24 18.48 -22.10
C SER A 82 -21.83 17.52 -21.08
N PRO A 83 -22.80 17.94 -20.26
CA PRO A 83 -23.55 17.04 -19.40
C PRO A 83 -24.30 15.98 -20.23
N ASN A 84 -24.40 14.78 -19.69
CA ASN A 84 -25.09 13.68 -20.32
C ASN A 84 -25.80 12.83 -19.26
N SER A 85 -26.99 12.36 -19.57
CA SER A 85 -27.85 11.53 -18.69
C SER A 85 -28.18 10.15 -19.31
N THR A 86 -27.32 9.64 -20.19
CA THR A 86 -27.48 8.33 -20.82
C THR A 86 -27.56 7.23 -19.77
N TYR A 87 -28.60 6.38 -19.86
CA TYR A 87 -28.84 5.24 -18.98
C TYR A 87 -28.82 3.89 -19.72
N SER A 88 -28.74 3.89 -21.04
CA SER A 88 -28.75 2.67 -21.86
C SER A 88 -27.95 2.85 -23.15
N GLY A 89 -27.64 1.73 -23.82
CA GLY A 89 -26.93 1.75 -25.10
C GLY A 89 -25.51 2.30 -25.03
N PHE A 90 -24.82 2.10 -23.91
CA PHE A 90 -23.46 2.58 -23.68
C PHE A 90 -22.48 2.07 -24.75
N SER A 91 -21.76 2.99 -25.37
CA SER A 91 -20.80 2.73 -26.42
C SER A 91 -19.74 3.83 -26.48
N ALA A 92 -18.78 3.74 -27.39
CA ALA A 92 -17.77 4.78 -27.56
C ALA A 92 -18.34 6.15 -27.99
N SER A 93 -19.54 6.18 -28.55
CA SER A 93 -20.25 7.40 -28.96
C SER A 93 -21.46 7.73 -28.10
N ASN A 94 -21.72 6.95 -27.06
CA ASN A 94 -22.81 7.15 -26.11
C ASN A 94 -22.37 6.79 -24.68
N PRO A 95 -22.11 7.76 -23.79
CA PRO A 95 -22.38 9.22 -23.88
C PRO A 95 -21.68 9.91 -25.06
N ALA A 96 -22.31 10.97 -25.58
CA ALA A 96 -21.73 11.75 -26.66
C ALA A 96 -20.49 12.54 -26.22
N GLY A 97 -19.49 12.62 -27.10
CA GLY A 97 -18.22 13.31 -26.84
C GLY A 97 -17.20 12.51 -26.03
N PRO A 98 -16.04 13.11 -25.78
CA PRO A 98 -14.98 12.46 -24.98
C PRO A 98 -15.47 12.14 -23.57
N HIS A 99 -15.22 10.90 -23.12
CA HIS A 99 -15.69 10.45 -21.82
C HIS A 99 -14.83 9.30 -21.23
N ILE A 100 -14.98 9.13 -19.93
CA ILE A 100 -14.50 7.99 -19.16
C ILE A 100 -15.70 7.15 -18.75
N SER A 101 -15.80 5.92 -19.22
CA SER A 101 -16.79 4.94 -18.76
C SER A 101 -16.20 4.09 -17.66
N ILE A 102 -16.69 4.21 -16.42
CA ILE A 102 -16.14 3.54 -15.23
C ILE A 102 -16.99 2.31 -14.90
N TYR A 103 -18.26 2.51 -14.60
CA TYR A 103 -19.25 1.45 -14.37
C TYR A 103 -20.53 1.73 -15.17
N PRO A 104 -20.48 1.73 -16.51
CA PRO A 104 -21.57 2.16 -17.37
C PRO A 104 -22.77 1.19 -17.28
N ALA A 105 -23.81 1.62 -16.60
CA ALA A 105 -25.09 0.93 -16.46
C ALA A 105 -26.16 1.92 -15.99
N ASP A 106 -27.42 1.51 -16.01
CA ASP A 106 -28.53 2.24 -15.39
C ASP A 106 -28.36 2.20 -13.86
N ARG A 107 -27.97 3.35 -13.26
CA ARG A 107 -27.53 3.45 -11.86
C ARG A 107 -28.09 4.69 -11.19
N ARG A 108 -28.19 4.62 -9.86
CA ARG A 108 -28.56 5.76 -9.03
C ARG A 108 -27.35 6.26 -8.26
N LEU A 109 -27.16 7.57 -8.29
CA LEU A 109 -26.17 8.26 -7.48
C LEU A 109 -26.73 8.52 -6.07
N TYR A 110 -26.03 8.06 -5.05
CA TYR A 110 -26.38 8.36 -3.66
C TYR A 110 -25.57 9.53 -3.13
N LYS A 111 -24.27 9.56 -3.41
CA LYS A 111 -23.41 10.64 -2.94
C LYS A 111 -22.37 10.99 -3.99
N LEU A 112 -22.17 12.30 -4.13
CA LEU A 112 -21.07 12.87 -4.88
C LEU A 112 -20.23 13.72 -3.97
N TYR A 113 -18.94 13.44 -3.94
CA TYR A 113 -17.95 14.24 -3.23
C TYR A 113 -16.90 14.74 -4.20
N TYR A 114 -16.38 15.93 -3.97
CA TYR A 114 -15.14 16.37 -4.59
C TYR A 114 -14.46 17.47 -3.79
N ALA A 115 -13.14 17.56 -3.91
CA ALA A 115 -12.33 18.67 -3.42
C ALA A 115 -10.92 18.64 -4.01
N GLU A 116 -10.22 19.76 -3.90
CA GLU A 116 -8.78 19.81 -4.02
C GLU A 116 -8.15 19.35 -2.70
N ILE A 117 -7.27 18.37 -2.77
CA ILE A 117 -6.55 17.80 -1.64
C ILE A 117 -5.09 18.22 -1.71
N ALA A 118 -4.52 18.60 -0.55
CA ALA A 118 -3.12 19.02 -0.41
C ALA A 118 -2.70 20.15 -1.37
N ALA A 119 -3.58 21.13 -1.58
CA ALA A 119 -3.35 22.29 -2.46
C ALA A 119 -1.99 22.96 -2.20
N GLY A 120 -1.29 23.29 -3.27
CA GLY A 120 0.01 23.97 -3.20
C GLY A 120 1.19 23.07 -2.77
N THR A 121 1.00 21.76 -2.66
CA THR A 121 2.06 20.77 -2.36
C THR A 121 2.35 19.87 -3.54
N ALA A 122 3.42 19.09 -3.47
CA ALA A 122 3.74 18.07 -4.48
C ALA A 122 2.70 16.92 -4.53
N GLN A 123 1.86 16.80 -3.51
CA GLN A 123 0.78 15.80 -3.40
C GLN A 123 -0.58 16.37 -3.82
N ALA A 124 -0.62 17.60 -4.35
CA ALA A 124 -1.86 18.25 -4.78
C ALA A 124 -2.60 17.40 -5.81
N ARG A 125 -3.88 17.20 -5.59
CA ARG A 125 -4.79 16.52 -6.51
C ARG A 125 -6.22 16.98 -6.34
N PHE A 126 -7.01 16.90 -7.39
CA PHE A 126 -8.45 17.09 -7.33
C PHE A 126 -9.12 15.73 -7.39
N VAL A 127 -9.90 15.40 -6.38
CA VAL A 127 -10.54 14.10 -6.22
C VAL A 127 -12.03 14.25 -6.49
N ILE A 128 -12.59 13.37 -7.30
CA ILE A 128 -14.02 13.14 -7.48
C ILE A 128 -14.32 11.73 -6.99
N ARG A 129 -15.23 11.59 -6.02
CA ARG A 129 -15.71 10.32 -5.49
C ARG A 129 -17.21 10.18 -5.68
N VAL A 130 -17.61 9.05 -6.20
CA VAL A 130 -19.02 8.67 -6.41
C VAL A 130 -19.35 7.43 -5.59
N GLU A 131 -20.48 7.47 -4.90
CA GLU A 131 -21.11 6.34 -4.23
C GLU A 131 -22.53 6.17 -4.76
N GLY A 132 -22.85 4.99 -5.23
CA GLY A 132 -24.16 4.72 -5.83
C GLY A 132 -24.55 3.24 -5.80
N VAL A 133 -25.68 2.94 -6.43
CA VAL A 133 -26.25 1.59 -6.53
C VAL A 133 -26.81 1.34 -7.93
N ASP A 134 -27.03 0.08 -8.25
CA ASP A 134 -27.76 -0.31 -9.45
C ASP A 134 -29.22 0.18 -9.39
N TYR A 135 -29.77 0.64 -10.53
CA TYR A 135 -31.13 1.15 -10.59
C TYR A 135 -32.17 0.11 -10.16
N SER A 136 -31.99 -1.11 -10.62
CA SER A 136 -32.94 -2.22 -10.39
C SER A 136 -32.73 -2.93 -9.06
N ASN A 137 -31.54 -2.81 -8.46
CA ASN A 137 -31.19 -3.52 -7.24
C ASN A 137 -30.27 -2.71 -6.33
N ALA A 138 -30.82 -2.04 -5.36
CA ALA A 138 -30.07 -1.22 -4.39
C ALA A 138 -29.07 -2.00 -3.50
N ALA A 139 -29.08 -3.33 -3.53
CA ALA A 139 -28.06 -4.14 -2.86
C ALA A 139 -26.75 -4.24 -3.65
N ILE A 140 -26.75 -3.83 -4.93
CA ILE A 140 -25.58 -3.80 -5.78
C ILE A 140 -24.99 -2.39 -5.71
N THR A 141 -23.99 -2.22 -4.88
CA THR A 141 -23.29 -0.96 -4.65
C THR A 141 -22.16 -0.75 -5.66
N HIS A 142 -21.74 0.49 -5.85
CA HIS A 142 -20.51 0.84 -6.55
C HIS A 142 -19.90 2.10 -5.95
N ILE A 143 -18.58 2.09 -5.82
CA ILE A 143 -17.81 3.25 -5.37
C ILE A 143 -16.57 3.38 -6.24
N TRP A 144 -16.34 4.58 -6.74
CA TRP A 144 -15.14 4.88 -7.52
C TRP A 144 -14.64 6.29 -7.27
N GLU A 145 -13.35 6.51 -7.56
CA GLU A 145 -12.70 7.82 -7.49
C GLU A 145 -11.91 8.10 -8.77
N VAL A 146 -11.84 9.38 -9.15
CA VAL A 146 -10.92 9.88 -10.17
C VAL A 146 -10.09 10.99 -9.55
N HIS A 147 -8.77 10.88 -9.69
CA HIS A 147 -7.80 11.84 -9.18
C HIS A 147 -7.11 12.54 -10.35
N PHE A 148 -7.30 13.83 -10.47
CA PHE A 148 -6.59 14.69 -11.40
C PHE A 148 -5.45 15.40 -10.69
N TYR A 149 -4.29 15.55 -11.35
CA TYR A 149 -3.10 16.15 -10.77
C TYR A 149 -2.70 17.42 -11.50
N PRO A 150 -2.30 18.52 -10.78
CA PRO A 150 -1.94 19.77 -11.41
C PRO A 150 -0.66 19.64 -12.25
N GLY A 151 -0.69 20.15 -13.48
CA GLY A 151 0.48 20.21 -14.34
C GLY A 151 0.99 18.85 -14.85
N THR A 152 0.23 17.78 -14.65
CA THR A 152 0.59 16.45 -15.15
C THR A 152 -0.14 16.12 -16.44
N SER A 153 0.35 15.09 -17.13
CA SER A 153 -0.27 14.51 -18.32
C SER A 153 -0.94 13.17 -18.05
N TYR A 154 -1.36 12.95 -16.81
CA TYR A 154 -2.05 11.72 -16.40
C TYR A 154 -3.10 12.00 -15.32
N PHE A 155 -4.01 11.04 -15.12
CA PHE A 155 -4.99 10.96 -14.03
C PHE A 155 -5.17 9.51 -13.60
N ASP A 156 -5.65 9.30 -12.37
CA ASP A 156 -5.86 7.97 -11.81
C ASP A 156 -7.34 7.70 -11.63
N ILE A 157 -7.76 6.44 -11.86
CA ILE A 157 -9.10 5.94 -11.55
C ILE A 157 -8.95 4.82 -10.52
N TYR A 158 -9.72 4.89 -9.44
CA TYR A 158 -9.76 3.88 -8.39
C TYR A 158 -11.13 3.22 -8.34
N PHE A 159 -11.15 1.89 -8.42
CA PHE A 159 -12.33 1.06 -8.33
C PHE A 159 -12.45 0.56 -6.88
N VAL A 160 -13.15 1.32 -6.04
CA VAL A 160 -13.21 1.08 -4.58
C VAL A 160 -14.17 -0.04 -4.23
N ASP A 161 -15.33 -0.06 -4.89
CA ASP A 161 -16.34 -1.11 -4.76
C ASP A 161 -16.89 -1.38 -6.16
N ALA A 162 -16.63 -2.55 -6.72
CA ALA A 162 -17.07 -2.93 -8.03
C ALA A 162 -18.45 -3.59 -7.96
N PRO A 163 -19.41 -3.22 -8.83
CA PRO A 163 -20.74 -3.81 -8.81
C PRO A 163 -20.68 -5.31 -9.08
N SER A 164 -21.37 -6.09 -8.29
CA SER A 164 -21.42 -7.57 -8.41
C SER A 164 -22.17 -8.07 -9.65
N SER A 165 -22.94 -7.22 -10.32
CA SER A 165 -23.55 -7.48 -11.64
C SER A 165 -22.88 -6.64 -12.71
N GLY A 166 -22.73 -7.20 -13.91
CA GLY A 166 -21.93 -6.63 -14.99
C GLY A 166 -22.34 -5.23 -15.43
N ASN A 167 -21.39 -4.53 -16.03
CA ASN A 167 -21.66 -3.27 -16.72
C ASN A 167 -22.53 -3.51 -17.96
N ALA A 168 -23.42 -2.59 -18.24
CA ALA A 168 -24.26 -2.64 -19.46
C ALA A 168 -23.52 -2.19 -20.72
N GLY A 169 -22.27 -1.72 -20.58
CA GLY A 169 -21.43 -1.25 -21.67
C GLY A 169 -19.95 -1.49 -21.43
N THR A 170 -19.13 -1.04 -22.38
CA THR A 170 -17.67 -1.15 -22.32
C THR A 170 -17.09 -0.13 -21.36
N THR A 171 -16.24 -0.55 -20.45
CA THR A 171 -15.42 0.32 -19.59
C THR A 171 -14.20 0.79 -20.37
N GLY A 172 -13.90 2.07 -20.30
CA GLY A 172 -12.78 2.62 -21.07
C GLY A 172 -12.79 4.13 -21.25
N ILE A 173 -11.85 4.58 -22.04
CA ILE A 173 -11.67 5.97 -22.45
C ILE A 173 -12.14 6.11 -23.90
N SER A 174 -13.08 7.00 -24.13
CA SER A 174 -13.60 7.30 -25.46
C SER A 174 -13.22 8.71 -25.90
N ASN A 175 -12.94 8.86 -27.21
CA ASN A 175 -12.80 10.16 -27.87
C ASN A 175 -14.13 10.70 -28.40
N GLY A 176 -15.24 10.04 -28.13
CA GLY A 176 -16.58 10.36 -28.61
C GLY A 176 -17.01 9.62 -29.88
N THR A 177 -16.13 8.83 -30.49
CA THR A 177 -16.43 8.01 -31.67
C THR A 177 -15.93 6.57 -31.55
N SER A 178 -14.79 6.38 -30.87
CA SER A 178 -14.19 5.07 -30.61
C SER A 178 -13.55 5.04 -29.22
N TYR A 179 -13.48 3.86 -28.62
CA TYR A 179 -12.64 3.68 -27.46
C TYR A 179 -11.17 3.72 -27.86
N VAL A 180 -10.41 4.65 -27.27
CA VAL A 180 -8.96 4.70 -27.39
C VAL A 180 -8.27 3.74 -26.43
N LEU A 181 -8.99 3.39 -25.37
CA LEU A 181 -8.56 2.44 -24.35
C LEU A 181 -9.78 1.71 -23.79
N THR A 182 -9.69 0.41 -23.61
CA THR A 182 -10.61 -0.38 -22.79
C THR A 182 -9.86 -1.01 -21.63
N TYR A 183 -10.50 -1.12 -20.48
CA TYR A 183 -9.91 -1.72 -19.29
C TYR A 183 -10.92 -2.57 -18.53
N THR A 184 -10.42 -3.45 -17.67
CA THR A 184 -11.25 -4.23 -16.77
C THR A 184 -11.36 -3.53 -15.43
N THR A 185 -12.57 -3.44 -14.90
CA THR A 185 -12.82 -2.92 -13.56
C THR A 185 -12.74 -4.06 -12.56
N THR A 186 -11.78 -3.98 -11.66
CA THR A 186 -11.63 -4.94 -10.56
C THR A 186 -11.73 -4.16 -9.26
N GLU A 187 -12.50 -4.67 -8.33
CA GLU A 187 -12.62 -4.07 -7.00
C GLU A 187 -11.25 -3.90 -6.34
N LEU A 188 -11.09 -2.80 -5.61
CA LEU A 188 -9.86 -2.42 -4.92
C LEU A 188 -8.62 -2.29 -5.82
N THR A 189 -8.80 -1.89 -7.08
CA THR A 189 -7.69 -1.59 -8.00
C THR A 189 -7.68 -0.13 -8.43
N GLY A 190 -6.54 0.33 -8.92
CA GLY A 190 -6.35 1.64 -9.54
C GLY A 190 -5.64 1.53 -10.89
N ILE A 191 -5.97 2.41 -11.81
CA ILE A 191 -5.29 2.54 -13.10
C ILE A 191 -4.86 3.97 -13.33
N ARG A 192 -3.67 4.17 -13.89
CA ARG A 192 -3.20 5.47 -14.39
C ARG A 192 -3.39 5.56 -15.88
N ILE A 193 -3.92 6.67 -16.32
CA ILE A 193 -4.20 6.94 -17.72
C ILE A 193 -3.48 8.22 -18.12
N ASN A 194 -2.65 8.12 -19.14
CA ASN A 194 -1.99 9.28 -19.73
C ASN A 194 -2.98 10.18 -20.50
N ALA A 195 -2.68 11.44 -20.64
CA ALA A 195 -3.52 12.40 -21.35
C ALA A 195 -3.82 12.03 -22.83
N ASN A 196 -2.99 11.19 -23.44
CA ASN A 196 -3.22 10.66 -24.77
C ASN A 196 -4.17 9.43 -24.82
N GLY A 197 -4.72 9.02 -23.66
CA GLY A 197 -5.62 7.89 -23.55
C GLY A 197 -4.95 6.51 -23.49
N THR A 198 -3.62 6.45 -23.37
CA THR A 198 -2.93 5.16 -23.15
C THR A 198 -2.88 4.84 -21.68
N LEU A 199 -3.03 3.54 -21.34
CA LEU A 199 -2.67 3.09 -19.99
C LEU A 199 -1.20 3.40 -19.76
N ASP A 200 -0.91 4.03 -18.63
CA ASP A 200 0.41 3.97 -18.09
C ASP A 200 0.55 2.56 -17.49
N VAL A 201 1.08 1.66 -18.31
CA VAL A 201 1.28 0.25 -17.93
C VAL A 201 2.51 0.10 -17.04
N GLY A 202 2.57 0.86 -15.96
CA GLY A 202 3.02 0.26 -14.73
C GLY A 202 1.93 -0.76 -14.38
N ALA A 203 2.23 -2.04 -14.47
CA ALA A 203 1.24 -3.09 -14.30
C ALA A 203 0.31 -2.76 -13.13
N ALA A 204 -0.98 -2.52 -13.43
CA ALA A 204 -1.98 -2.47 -12.38
C ALA A 204 -1.77 -3.76 -11.55
N PRO A 205 -1.45 -3.67 -10.27
CA PRO A 205 -1.38 -4.88 -9.48
C PRO A 205 -2.77 -5.49 -9.56
N ALA A 206 -2.86 -6.64 -10.22
CA ALA A 206 -4.01 -7.49 -10.01
C ALA A 206 -4.12 -7.63 -8.50
N TYR A 207 -5.20 -7.19 -7.91
CA TYR A 207 -5.48 -7.43 -6.52
C TYR A 207 -5.69 -8.93 -6.36
N SER A 208 -4.57 -9.64 -6.36
CA SER A 208 -4.55 -10.90 -5.64
C SER A 208 -4.59 -10.49 -4.17
N SER A 209 -5.28 -11.17 -3.34
CA SER A 209 -5.45 -11.05 -1.89
C SER A 209 -4.16 -10.74 -1.08
N SER A 210 -3.29 -9.84 -1.56
CA SER A 210 -1.93 -9.67 -1.11
C SER A 210 -1.36 -8.35 -1.61
N ILE A 211 -1.21 -7.36 -0.80
CA ILE A 211 -0.34 -6.18 -0.97
C ILE A 211 -0.85 -5.12 -1.97
N SER A 212 -1.13 -3.89 -1.51
CA SER A 212 -1.40 -2.71 -2.34
C SER A 212 -0.18 -2.36 -3.22
N GLY A 213 -0.38 -1.67 -4.34
CA GLY A 213 0.71 -1.28 -5.24
C GLY A 213 1.82 -0.48 -4.56
N ALA A 214 1.47 0.45 -3.66
CA ALA A 214 2.45 1.21 -2.89
C ALA A 214 3.23 0.37 -1.92
N GLN A 215 2.58 -0.53 -1.23
CA GLN A 215 3.23 -1.47 -0.34
C GLN A 215 4.16 -2.39 -1.12
N THR A 216 3.77 -2.78 -2.35
CA THR A 216 4.64 -3.56 -3.26
C THR A 216 5.85 -2.74 -3.69
N ILE A 217 5.68 -1.47 -4.08
CA ILE A 217 6.78 -0.59 -4.44
C ILE A 217 7.71 -0.35 -3.25
N ARG A 218 7.17 -0.07 -2.07
CA ARG A 218 7.97 0.08 -0.84
C ARG A 218 8.72 -1.20 -0.50
N LYS A 219 8.06 -2.35 -0.56
CA LYS A 219 8.69 -3.66 -0.37
C LYS A 219 9.81 -3.88 -1.38
N ASN A 220 9.57 -3.64 -2.66
CA ASN A 220 10.57 -3.82 -3.72
C ASN A 220 11.75 -2.85 -3.56
N ASN A 221 11.50 -1.59 -3.19
CA ASN A 221 12.56 -0.64 -2.90
C ASN A 221 13.41 -1.06 -1.70
N LEU A 222 12.78 -1.59 -0.66
CA LEU A 222 13.49 -2.12 0.50
C LEU A 222 14.25 -3.40 0.17
N ILE A 223 13.73 -4.27 -0.68
CA ILE A 223 14.44 -5.43 -1.23
C ILE A 223 15.66 -4.97 -2.02
N THR A 224 15.52 -4.00 -2.92
CA THR A 224 16.64 -3.42 -3.68
C THR A 224 17.68 -2.80 -2.75
N ASN A 225 17.27 -2.08 -1.70
CA ASN A 225 18.18 -1.53 -0.71
C ASN A 225 18.94 -2.63 0.05
N ARG A 226 18.28 -3.72 0.43
CA ARG A 226 18.89 -4.90 1.03
C ARG A 226 19.93 -5.53 0.11
N ASP A 227 19.54 -5.75 -1.15
CA ASP A 227 20.39 -6.45 -2.12
C ASP A 227 21.64 -5.62 -2.50
N ASN A 228 21.58 -4.31 -2.37
CA ASN A 228 22.70 -3.39 -2.58
C ASN A 228 23.67 -3.31 -1.37
N VAL A 229 23.37 -3.96 -0.24
CA VAL A 229 24.28 -4.01 0.90
C VAL A 229 25.44 -4.97 0.60
N THR A 230 26.65 -4.44 0.57
CA THR A 230 27.86 -5.22 0.23
C THR A 230 28.75 -5.52 1.43
N ASN A 231 28.47 -4.93 2.60
CA ASN A 231 29.21 -5.10 3.84
C ASN A 231 28.28 -4.99 5.04
N ASN A 232 28.71 -5.44 6.19
CA ASN A 232 28.00 -5.17 7.44
C ASN A 232 28.08 -3.69 7.79
N ASN A 233 26.95 -3.02 7.91
CA ASN A 233 26.85 -1.59 8.11
C ASN A 233 25.95 -1.26 9.30
N ILE A 234 26.39 -0.35 10.15
CA ILE A 234 25.60 0.21 11.25
C ILE A 234 25.69 1.74 11.13
N TYR A 235 24.58 2.36 10.73
CA TYR A 235 24.48 3.81 10.61
C TYR A 235 23.43 4.34 11.59
N ILE A 236 23.87 4.87 12.72
CA ILE A 236 23.02 5.36 13.81
C ILE A 236 23.48 6.73 14.26
N ASP A 237 22.54 7.66 14.37
CA ASP A 237 22.66 8.92 15.07
C ASP A 237 21.74 8.89 16.30
N GLN A 238 22.32 8.93 17.48
CA GLN A 238 21.58 8.94 18.74
C GLN A 238 21.63 10.33 19.38
N ALA A 239 20.47 10.80 19.86
CA ALA A 239 20.37 11.99 20.68
C ALA A 239 19.44 11.74 21.88
N GLY A 240 19.88 12.11 23.07
CA GLY A 240 19.20 11.91 24.34
C GLY A 240 20.00 11.10 25.35
N ASP A 241 19.54 11.13 26.60
CA ASP A 241 20.23 10.57 27.74
C ASP A 241 19.72 9.19 28.13
N ASN A 242 20.56 8.40 28.81
CA ASN A 242 20.22 7.10 29.40
C ASN A 242 19.67 6.06 28.40
N ASN A 243 20.04 6.16 27.13
CA ASN A 243 19.68 5.15 26.14
C ASN A 243 20.65 3.95 26.23
N THR A 244 20.13 2.75 26.11
CA THR A 244 20.89 1.51 25.97
C THR A 244 20.71 0.95 24.57
N ILE A 245 21.80 0.79 23.83
CA ILE A 245 21.77 0.23 22.48
C ILE A 245 22.75 -0.94 22.42
N SER A 246 22.23 -2.12 22.13
CA SER A 246 22.99 -3.35 21.95
C SER A 246 22.78 -3.89 20.55
N ILE A 247 23.85 -4.04 19.78
CA ILE A 247 23.79 -4.52 18.40
C ILE A 247 24.76 -5.66 18.21
N GLU A 248 24.27 -6.73 17.63
CA GLU A 248 25.04 -7.87 17.18
C GLU A 248 24.74 -8.11 15.69
N GLN A 249 25.77 -8.07 14.84
CA GLN A 249 25.69 -8.46 13.44
C GLN A 249 26.66 -9.61 13.19
N SER A 250 26.13 -10.72 12.74
CA SER A 250 26.89 -11.92 12.34
C SER A 250 26.59 -12.26 10.89
N GLY A 251 27.50 -12.93 10.20
CA GLY A 251 27.38 -13.17 8.77
C GLY A 251 27.75 -11.96 7.92
N ASN A 252 27.29 -11.92 6.67
CA ASN A 252 27.71 -10.94 5.68
C ASN A 252 26.56 -10.04 5.22
N ASN A 253 26.90 -8.78 4.89
CA ASN A 253 25.95 -7.85 4.22
C ASN A 253 24.70 -7.51 5.05
N ASN A 254 24.83 -7.47 6.39
CA ASN A 254 23.75 -6.99 7.26
C ASN A 254 23.81 -5.47 7.38
N SER A 255 22.65 -4.81 7.44
CA SER A 255 22.62 -3.35 7.52
C SER A 255 21.57 -2.82 8.49
N ILE A 256 21.95 -1.78 9.22
CA ILE A 256 21.06 -0.93 10.02
C ILE A 256 21.16 0.48 9.47
N GLN A 257 20.04 1.04 9.04
CA GLN A 257 19.94 2.34 8.35
C GLN A 257 18.70 3.11 8.79
N GLY A 258 18.62 4.39 8.45
CA GLY A 258 17.41 5.20 8.59
C GLY A 258 16.34 4.86 7.53
N ILE A 259 15.10 5.19 7.83
CA ILE A 259 13.96 4.92 6.91
C ILE A 259 14.11 5.74 5.61
N ASN A 260 14.26 7.05 5.74
CA ASN A 260 14.34 7.99 4.62
C ASN A 260 15.74 8.58 4.42
N GLN A 261 16.72 8.11 5.16
CA GLN A 261 18.09 8.61 5.15
C GLN A 261 19.09 7.49 5.46
N GLN A 262 20.35 7.75 5.22
CA GLN A 262 21.37 6.75 5.46
C GLN A 262 21.50 6.35 6.95
N ARG A 263 21.34 7.31 7.88
CA ARG A 263 21.49 7.07 9.31
C ARG A 263 20.16 6.94 10.03
N SER A 264 20.00 5.91 10.83
CA SER A 264 18.93 5.79 11.81
C SER A 264 18.99 6.95 12.78
N LYS A 265 17.89 7.64 13.00
CA LYS A 265 17.74 8.62 14.07
C LYS A 265 17.06 8.00 15.26
N LEU A 266 17.79 7.92 16.38
CA LEU A 266 17.29 7.42 17.66
C LEU A 266 17.22 8.59 18.63
N LEU A 267 16.04 9.22 18.70
CA LEU A 267 15.81 10.43 19.47
C LEU A 267 15.01 10.14 20.73
N GLY A 268 15.43 10.73 21.87
CA GLY A 268 14.73 10.63 23.16
C GLY A 268 15.55 9.93 24.24
N ASN A 269 15.01 9.88 25.45
CA ASN A 269 15.72 9.43 26.63
C ASN A 269 15.26 8.05 27.10
N GLY A 270 16.18 7.27 27.70
CA GLY A 270 15.85 6.01 28.36
C GLY A 270 15.34 4.91 27.45
N ASN A 271 15.61 4.96 26.15
CA ASN A 271 15.24 3.90 25.23
C ASN A 271 16.17 2.69 25.38
N ASN A 272 15.61 1.49 25.32
CA ASN A 272 16.34 0.23 25.33
C ASN A 272 16.18 -0.49 24.00
N ILE A 273 17.24 -0.58 23.22
CA ILE A 273 17.23 -1.10 21.85
C ILE A 273 18.21 -2.26 21.73
N THR A 274 17.70 -3.44 21.43
CA THR A 274 18.48 -4.63 21.13
C THR A 274 18.23 -5.07 19.70
N ILE A 275 19.28 -5.18 18.91
CA ILE A 275 19.23 -5.63 17.52
C ILE A 275 20.18 -6.81 17.33
N LYS A 276 19.67 -7.89 16.76
CA LYS A 276 20.47 -9.04 16.37
C LYS A 276 20.19 -9.40 14.92
N GLN A 277 21.23 -9.40 14.09
CA GLN A 277 21.14 -9.75 12.68
C GLN A 277 22.13 -10.86 12.34
N GLY A 278 21.63 -11.88 11.64
CA GLY A 278 22.42 -13.03 11.21
C GLY A 278 22.78 -13.99 12.33
N ASP A 279 23.52 -15.04 11.98
CA ASP A 279 23.97 -16.09 12.88
C ASP A 279 25.50 -16.27 12.79
N PRO A 280 26.20 -16.43 13.91
CA PRO A 280 27.65 -16.59 13.90
C PRO A 280 28.11 -17.95 13.37
N ILE A 281 27.23 -18.96 13.32
CA ILE A 281 27.59 -20.31 12.90
C ILE A 281 27.44 -20.46 11.39
N ASP A 282 26.30 -20.07 10.82
CA ASP A 282 25.96 -20.27 9.41
C ASP A 282 26.27 -19.08 8.51
N LEU A 283 26.81 -17.99 9.07
CA LEU A 283 27.18 -16.75 8.37
C LEU A 283 26.01 -16.19 7.52
N VAL A 284 24.78 -16.41 7.95
CA VAL A 284 23.58 -15.87 7.31
C VAL A 284 23.63 -14.36 7.31
N GLY A 285 23.37 -13.78 6.16
CA GLY A 285 23.51 -12.34 5.95
C GLY A 285 22.40 -11.71 5.14
N LYS A 286 22.67 -10.52 4.61
CA LYS A 286 21.75 -9.68 3.82
C LYS A 286 20.51 -9.22 4.59
N ASN A 287 20.56 -9.13 5.91
CA ASN A 287 19.46 -8.63 6.70
C ASN A 287 19.45 -7.09 6.72
N LEU A 288 18.30 -6.49 6.55
CA LEU A 288 18.13 -5.04 6.56
C LEU A 288 17.17 -4.61 7.66
N ILE A 289 17.62 -3.73 8.53
CA ILE A 289 16.76 -2.98 9.44
C ILE A 289 16.81 -1.50 9.06
N LYS A 290 15.65 -0.93 8.75
CA LYS A 290 15.44 0.50 8.69
C LYS A 290 14.75 0.95 9.97
N LEU A 291 15.38 1.85 10.72
CA LEU A 291 14.91 2.21 12.06
C LEU A 291 14.96 3.72 12.28
N GLU A 292 13.85 4.27 12.74
CA GLU A 292 13.79 5.62 13.31
C GLU A 292 12.94 5.61 14.57
N THR A 293 13.41 6.24 15.64
CA THR A 293 12.65 6.42 16.89
C THR A 293 12.64 7.88 17.30
N ASN A 294 11.49 8.35 17.78
CA ASN A 294 11.32 9.67 18.37
C ASN A 294 10.42 9.56 19.61
N GLY A 295 11.03 9.53 20.78
CA GLY A 295 10.33 9.40 22.06
C GLY A 295 11.17 8.72 23.12
N ALA A 296 10.64 8.64 24.33
CA ALA A 296 11.35 8.18 25.51
C ALA A 296 10.85 6.81 26.02
N SER A 297 11.73 6.11 26.73
CA SER A 297 11.42 4.87 27.43
C SER A 297 10.86 3.74 26.56
N ASN A 298 11.17 3.74 25.27
CA ASN A 298 10.76 2.68 24.35
C ASN A 298 11.68 1.46 24.49
N THR A 299 11.11 0.27 24.36
CA THR A 299 11.84 -1.00 24.31
C THR A 299 11.70 -1.64 22.95
N LEU A 300 12.80 -1.94 22.30
CA LEU A 300 12.85 -2.52 20.96
C LEU A 300 13.75 -3.76 20.97
N ASN A 301 13.19 -4.91 20.58
CA ASN A 301 13.92 -6.16 20.42
C ASN A 301 13.72 -6.66 18.97
N LEU A 302 14.70 -6.43 18.12
CA LEU A 302 14.64 -6.77 16.70
C LEU A 302 15.64 -7.90 16.40
N THR A 303 15.15 -9.04 15.92
CA THR A 303 15.97 -10.21 15.61
C THR A 303 15.69 -10.70 14.21
N GLN A 304 16.74 -10.90 13.42
CA GLN A 304 16.67 -11.43 12.06
C GLN A 304 17.72 -12.52 11.85
N GLY A 305 17.34 -13.63 11.18
CA GLY A 305 18.25 -14.72 10.85
C GLY A 305 18.59 -15.64 12.01
N ARG A 306 17.73 -15.72 13.03
CA ARG A 306 17.83 -16.69 14.15
C ARG A 306 16.48 -17.29 14.46
N ASN A 307 16.44 -18.60 14.61
CA ASN A 307 15.21 -19.30 14.98
C ASN A 307 14.67 -18.75 16.32
N PRO A 308 13.44 -18.24 16.35
CA PRO A 308 12.86 -17.63 17.55
C PRO A 308 12.58 -18.62 18.66
N ILE A 309 12.50 -19.93 18.35
CA ILE A 309 12.17 -21.01 19.29
C ILE A 309 13.45 -21.60 19.89
N THR A 310 14.42 -21.90 19.04
CA THR A 310 15.64 -22.60 19.47
C THR A 310 16.83 -21.67 19.70
N GLY A 311 16.77 -20.43 19.18
CA GLY A 311 17.91 -19.52 19.17
C GLY A 311 19.10 -19.99 18.31
N LEU A 312 18.92 -21.09 17.58
CA LEU A 312 19.91 -21.68 16.68
C LEU A 312 19.88 -21.00 15.32
N ALA A 313 20.92 -21.28 14.54
CA ALA A 313 21.08 -20.77 13.20
C ALA A 313 19.90 -21.14 12.29
N ASP A 314 19.46 -20.18 11.49
CA ASP A 314 18.67 -20.45 10.30
C ASP A 314 19.63 -21.01 9.23
N GLY A 315 19.24 -22.04 8.51
CA GLY A 315 20.06 -22.55 7.42
C GLY A 315 20.44 -21.49 6.38
N ALA A 316 21.41 -21.77 5.52
CA ALA A 316 21.97 -20.83 4.56
C ALA A 316 20.86 -20.09 3.76
N GLU A 317 20.70 -18.80 4.00
CA GLU A 317 19.75 -17.93 3.30
C GLU A 317 20.44 -17.16 2.17
N SER A 318 19.89 -17.20 0.98
CA SER A 318 20.37 -16.36 -0.12
C SER A 318 19.78 -14.95 -0.09
N ASN A 319 18.61 -14.76 0.56
CA ASN A 319 17.91 -13.49 0.69
C ASN A 319 17.54 -13.23 2.15
N GLY A 320 18.14 -12.22 2.74
CA GLY A 320 17.91 -11.85 4.14
C GLY A 320 16.57 -11.17 4.40
N HIS A 321 16.26 -11.01 5.65
CA HIS A 321 15.03 -10.42 6.15
C HIS A 321 15.05 -8.89 6.12
N ILE A 322 13.86 -8.28 6.12
CA ILE A 322 13.69 -6.83 6.15
C ILE A 322 12.71 -6.44 7.26
N ILE A 323 13.13 -5.54 8.13
CA ILE A 323 12.27 -4.79 9.06
C ILE A 323 12.43 -3.30 8.75
N SER A 324 11.32 -2.58 8.59
CA SER A 324 11.30 -1.12 8.51
C SER A 324 10.41 -0.58 9.62
N LEU A 325 11.00 -0.03 10.68
CA LEU A 325 10.30 0.43 11.87
C LEU A 325 10.46 1.93 12.08
N GLY A 326 9.36 2.68 11.94
CA GLY A 326 9.23 4.05 12.40
C GLY A 326 8.44 4.09 13.71
N LEU A 327 9.01 4.66 14.77
CA LEU A 327 8.37 4.75 16.07
C LEU A 327 8.37 6.20 16.57
N THR A 328 7.18 6.71 16.86
CA THR A 328 7.00 8.02 17.49
C THR A 328 6.13 7.87 18.73
N GLY A 329 6.61 8.35 19.88
CA GLY A 329 5.91 8.26 21.16
C GLY A 329 6.73 7.55 22.24
N ASN A 330 6.12 7.43 23.42
CA ASN A 330 6.82 7.00 24.63
C ASN A 330 6.34 5.64 25.11
N SER A 331 7.22 4.91 25.80
CA SER A 331 6.90 3.67 26.50
C SER A 331 6.31 2.58 25.59
N ASN A 332 6.63 2.58 24.32
CA ASN A 332 6.20 1.52 23.41
C ASN A 332 7.13 0.31 23.57
N ASN A 333 6.57 -0.88 23.42
CA ASN A 333 7.31 -2.15 23.47
C ASN A 333 7.14 -2.89 22.13
N VAL A 334 8.24 -3.05 21.40
CA VAL A 334 8.25 -3.71 20.10
C VAL A 334 9.21 -4.89 20.12
N THR A 335 8.69 -6.06 19.83
CA THR A 335 9.46 -7.28 19.58
C THR A 335 9.16 -7.77 18.18
N ALA A 336 10.16 -7.86 17.32
CA ALA A 336 10.02 -8.42 15.98
C ALA A 336 11.10 -9.47 15.72
N LYS A 337 10.66 -10.65 15.33
CA LYS A 337 11.52 -11.81 15.05
C LYS A 337 11.22 -12.34 13.66
N GLN A 338 12.28 -12.49 12.86
CA GLN A 338 12.23 -13.05 11.51
C GLN A 338 13.27 -14.15 11.38
N SER A 339 12.86 -15.35 10.97
CA SER A 339 13.75 -16.49 10.80
C SER A 339 13.23 -17.48 9.78
N ASN A 340 14.11 -18.22 9.13
CA ASN A 340 13.76 -19.36 8.29
C ASN A 340 14.26 -20.66 8.93
N ASP A 341 13.49 -21.73 8.85
CA ASP A 341 13.85 -23.06 9.34
C ASP A 341 14.51 -23.92 8.23
N GLY A 342 15.61 -23.43 7.67
CA GLY A 342 16.43 -24.20 6.72
C GLY A 342 16.15 -23.95 5.23
N GLY A 343 17.12 -23.41 4.55
CA GLY A 343 17.44 -23.65 3.14
C GLY A 343 16.57 -23.04 2.06
N ASN A 344 15.62 -22.16 2.31
CA ASN A 344 14.89 -21.49 1.26
C ASN A 344 15.12 -19.97 1.22
N ASN A 345 15.22 -19.45 0.02
CA ASN A 345 15.80 -18.18 -0.38
C ASN A 345 14.89 -16.97 -0.25
N SER A 346 13.78 -17.04 0.48
CA SER A 346 12.79 -15.97 0.55
C SER A 346 12.80 -15.31 1.93
N GLY A 347 13.50 -14.19 2.03
CA GLY A 347 13.49 -13.40 3.26
C GLY A 347 12.10 -12.88 3.63
N HIS A 348 11.83 -12.77 4.92
CA HIS A 348 10.59 -12.19 5.44
C HIS A 348 10.62 -10.67 5.35
N PHE A 349 9.45 -10.09 5.21
CA PHE A 349 9.26 -8.67 5.15
C PHE A 349 8.28 -8.18 6.23
N ALA A 350 8.67 -7.17 6.99
CA ALA A 350 7.81 -6.44 7.88
C ALA A 350 8.03 -4.94 7.71
N GLU A 351 6.96 -4.19 7.70
CA GLU A 351 6.97 -2.75 7.87
C GLU A 351 6.05 -2.41 9.04
N ILE A 352 6.51 -1.60 9.95
CA ILE A 352 5.78 -1.28 11.18
C ILE A 352 5.93 0.21 11.43
N ASN A 353 4.83 0.92 11.52
CA ASN A 353 4.80 2.33 11.86
C ASN A 353 3.94 2.49 13.11
N ILE A 354 4.52 2.94 14.20
CA ILE A 354 3.83 3.16 15.48
C ILE A 354 3.86 4.65 15.79
N SER A 355 2.70 5.24 16.03
CA SER A 355 2.57 6.61 16.52
C SER A 355 1.66 6.61 17.75
N GLY A 356 2.15 7.11 18.88
CA GLY A 356 1.46 7.10 20.15
C GLY A 356 2.25 6.42 21.27
N ASN A 357 1.62 6.27 22.43
CA ASN A 357 2.30 5.83 23.64
C ASN A 357 1.82 4.48 24.13
N THR A 358 2.70 3.75 24.81
CA THR A 358 2.35 2.52 25.54
C THR A 358 1.76 1.42 24.63
N ASN A 359 2.12 1.43 23.34
CA ASN A 359 1.70 0.38 22.42
C ASN A 359 2.61 -0.85 22.56
N THR A 360 2.05 -2.03 22.42
CA THR A 360 2.78 -3.30 22.42
C THR A 360 2.64 -3.99 21.08
N LEU A 361 3.76 -4.37 20.48
CA LEU A 361 3.80 -5.14 19.25
C LEU A 361 4.69 -6.35 19.40
N ASN A 362 4.14 -7.53 19.09
CA ASN A 362 4.89 -8.79 19.01
C ASN A 362 4.69 -9.40 17.62
N LEU A 363 5.75 -9.42 16.81
CA LEU A 363 5.76 -10.03 15.49
C LEU A 363 6.69 -11.24 15.49
N THR A 364 6.20 -12.35 14.93
CA THR A 364 7.01 -13.52 14.60
C THR A 364 6.73 -13.94 13.16
N GLN A 365 7.75 -13.98 12.32
CA GLN A 365 7.70 -14.53 10.97
C GLN A 365 8.74 -15.64 10.88
N GLY A 366 8.30 -16.84 10.51
CA GLY A 366 9.14 -18.04 10.49
C GLY A 366 8.83 -18.95 9.31
N ASN A 367 9.65 -20.00 9.17
CA ASN A 367 9.63 -20.99 8.08
C ASN A 367 10.07 -20.49 6.70
N ASN A 368 10.13 -21.42 5.74
CA ASN A 368 10.92 -21.34 4.52
C ASN A 368 10.38 -20.43 3.42
N THR A 369 9.19 -19.84 3.56
CA THR A 369 8.59 -18.99 2.52
C THR A 369 8.44 -17.57 3.02
N GLY A 370 8.81 -16.58 2.21
CA GLY A 370 8.76 -15.17 2.57
C GLY A 370 7.38 -14.70 3.01
N LYS A 371 7.27 -14.27 4.25
CA LYS A 371 6.08 -13.69 4.84
C LYS A 371 6.04 -12.18 4.63
N THR A 372 4.86 -11.61 4.64
CA THR A 372 4.68 -10.16 4.54
C THR A 372 3.71 -9.68 5.63
N LEU A 373 4.11 -8.65 6.36
CA LEU A 373 3.24 -7.92 7.27
C LEU A 373 3.13 -6.46 6.81
N PHE A 374 2.62 -5.53 7.29
CA PHE A 374 2.80 -4.09 7.23
C PHE A 374 2.59 -3.48 8.62
N GLY A 375 1.44 -3.40 9.20
CA GLY A 375 1.19 -2.89 10.54
C GLY A 375 0.53 -1.50 10.54
N SER A 376 1.14 -0.46 10.92
CA SER A 376 0.68 0.85 11.36
C SER A 376 0.14 0.81 12.78
N VAL A 377 -0.15 1.62 13.58
CA VAL A 377 -0.77 1.52 14.90
C VAL A 377 -1.55 2.80 15.22
N THR A 378 -0.99 3.95 15.36
CA THR A 378 -1.55 5.24 15.75
C THR A 378 -2.45 5.18 17.01
N GLY A 379 -2.22 6.05 17.97
CA GLY A 379 -2.94 6.07 19.26
C GLY A 379 -2.21 5.32 20.38
N ASN A 380 -2.87 5.15 21.51
CA ASN A 380 -2.22 4.70 22.74
C ASN A 380 -2.79 3.36 23.22
N ASN A 381 -1.97 2.61 23.96
CA ASN A 381 -2.37 1.36 24.61
C ASN A 381 -2.89 0.29 23.62
N ASN A 382 -2.47 0.31 22.37
CA ASN A 382 -2.83 -0.73 21.42
C ASN A 382 -1.91 -1.94 21.58
N SER A 383 -2.46 -3.13 21.36
CA SER A 383 -1.73 -4.40 21.38
C SER A 383 -1.88 -5.10 20.03
N LEU A 384 -0.77 -5.46 19.43
CA LEU A 384 -0.72 -6.23 18.19
C LEU A 384 0.20 -7.43 18.38
N THR A 385 -0.36 -8.62 18.27
CA THR A 385 0.40 -9.87 18.18
C THR A 385 0.12 -10.50 16.82
N ALA A 386 1.17 -10.72 16.03
CA ALA A 386 1.07 -11.36 14.72
C ALA A 386 2.09 -12.48 14.59
N SER A 387 1.64 -13.66 14.23
CA SER A 387 2.46 -14.85 14.00
C SER A 387 2.18 -15.42 12.62
N GLN A 388 3.21 -15.54 11.79
CA GLN A 388 3.17 -16.14 10.47
C GLN A 388 4.24 -17.23 10.40
N THR A 389 3.85 -18.50 10.62
CA THR A 389 4.79 -19.60 10.86
C THR A 389 4.60 -20.82 9.96
N GLY A 390 3.66 -20.81 9.04
CA GLY A 390 3.46 -21.89 8.08
C GLY A 390 4.48 -21.87 6.94
N THR A 391 4.44 -22.86 6.06
CA THR A 391 5.26 -22.89 4.85
C THR A 391 4.61 -22.14 3.67
N GLY A 392 3.38 -21.64 3.80
CA GLY A 392 2.72 -20.76 2.83
C GLY A 392 3.34 -19.35 2.82
N ALA A 393 3.16 -18.62 1.72
CA ALA A 393 3.53 -17.19 1.62
C ALA A 393 2.42 -16.34 2.24
N ASP A 394 2.40 -16.22 3.56
CA ASP A 394 1.35 -15.53 4.27
C ASP A 394 1.48 -14.00 4.17
N PHE A 395 0.35 -13.35 4.11
CA PHE A 395 0.20 -11.90 4.06
C PHE A 395 -0.74 -11.42 5.18
N LEU A 396 -0.40 -10.29 5.78
CA LEU A 396 -1.25 -9.60 6.75
C LEU A 396 -1.13 -8.09 6.46
N ASP A 397 -2.08 -7.26 6.77
CA ASP A 397 -1.99 -5.81 6.56
C ASP A 397 -2.14 -5.07 7.90
N ILE A 398 -3.14 -5.14 8.62
CA ILE A 398 -3.45 -4.50 9.90
C ILE A 398 -3.63 -2.97 9.70
N THR A 399 -4.00 -2.24 10.57
CA THR A 399 -4.01 -0.79 10.76
C THR A 399 -4.39 -0.54 12.19
N LEU A 400 -4.86 -0.29 13.02
CA LEU A 400 -5.45 -0.08 14.33
C LEU A 400 -6.11 1.31 14.44
N THR A 401 -5.44 2.37 14.56
CA THR A 401 -5.94 3.74 14.80
C THR A 401 -6.86 3.85 16.04
N GLY A 402 -6.66 4.84 16.88
CA GLY A 402 -7.38 4.99 18.16
C GLY A 402 -6.66 4.33 19.33
N ASN A 403 -7.36 4.10 20.43
CA ASN A 403 -6.74 3.64 21.67
C ASN A 403 -7.29 2.30 22.13
N GLY A 404 -6.43 1.49 22.74
CA GLY A 404 -6.81 0.27 23.44
C GLY A 404 -7.20 -0.90 22.54
N HIS A 405 -6.98 -0.83 21.23
CA HIS A 405 -7.26 -1.95 20.33
C HIS A 405 -6.36 -3.15 20.62
N ASN A 406 -6.90 -4.35 20.41
CA ASN A 406 -6.16 -5.59 20.57
C ASN A 406 -6.34 -6.47 19.33
N VAL A 407 -5.24 -6.79 18.67
CA VAL A 407 -5.20 -7.72 17.54
C VAL A 407 -4.31 -8.91 17.88
N ASN A 408 -4.86 -10.11 17.74
CA ASN A 408 -4.11 -11.35 17.83
C ASN A 408 -4.34 -12.16 16.54
N SER A 409 -3.33 -12.27 15.70
CA SER A 409 -3.41 -12.97 14.41
C SER A 409 -2.37 -14.08 14.33
N ALA A 410 -2.80 -15.26 13.92
CA ALA A 410 -1.96 -16.41 13.64
C ALA A 410 -2.26 -16.98 12.26
N GLN A 411 -1.25 -17.04 11.40
CA GLN A 411 -1.29 -17.68 10.10
C GLN A 411 -0.29 -18.84 10.07
N SER A 412 -0.75 -20.04 9.73
CA SER A 412 0.06 -21.26 9.77
C SER A 412 -0.38 -22.26 8.69
N GLY A 413 0.36 -23.36 8.53
CA GLY A 413 0.04 -24.38 7.51
C GLY A 413 0.81 -24.16 6.20
N THR A 414 0.31 -24.76 5.13
CA THR A 414 0.94 -24.72 3.79
C THR A 414 0.19 -23.81 2.81
N GLY A 415 -1.01 -23.37 3.15
CA GLY A 415 -1.79 -22.41 2.36
C GLY A 415 -1.19 -21.00 2.38
N ASN A 416 -1.35 -20.27 1.30
CA ASN A 416 -0.98 -18.84 1.26
C ASN A 416 -2.13 -18.02 1.86
N HIS A 417 -2.08 -17.79 3.15
CA HIS A 417 -3.15 -17.07 3.86
C HIS A 417 -3.00 -15.57 3.70
N ALA A 418 -4.14 -14.89 3.54
CA ALA A 418 -4.19 -13.44 3.47
C ALA A 418 -5.16 -12.88 4.51
N ALA A 419 -4.81 -11.76 5.13
CA ALA A 419 -5.68 -11.04 6.03
C ALA A 419 -5.48 -9.52 5.87
N THR A 420 -6.54 -8.78 6.06
CA THR A 420 -6.51 -7.33 6.31
C THR A 420 -7.33 -7.09 7.55
N ILE A 421 -6.82 -6.38 8.52
CA ILE A 421 -7.51 -6.08 9.79
C ILE A 421 -7.43 -4.56 9.97
N ASN A 422 -8.54 -3.88 9.90
CA ASN A 422 -8.59 -2.44 10.10
C ASN A 422 -9.54 -2.14 11.28
N LEU A 423 -9.06 -1.54 12.33
CA LEU A 423 -9.80 -1.21 13.53
C LEU A 423 -9.77 0.29 13.72
N THR A 424 -10.71 1.02 13.22
CA THR A 424 -10.81 2.46 13.43
C THR A 424 -11.72 2.76 14.62
N ASN A 425 -11.35 3.70 15.46
CA ASN A 425 -12.08 3.99 16.70
C ASN A 425 -12.85 5.30 16.65
N SER A 426 -14.12 5.26 17.02
CA SER A 426 -14.94 6.40 17.40
C SER A 426 -15.66 6.22 18.74
N GLY A 427 -15.47 5.09 19.41
CA GLY A 427 -16.12 4.72 20.68
C GLY A 427 -15.20 3.91 21.59
N GLY A 428 -15.52 2.65 21.83
CA GLY A 428 -14.72 1.74 22.66
C GLY A 428 -13.60 1.02 21.92
N ALA A 429 -12.67 0.45 22.65
CA ALA A 429 -11.61 -0.40 22.14
C ALA A 429 -12.17 -1.62 21.40
N SER A 430 -11.54 -2.03 20.32
CA SER A 430 -11.95 -3.22 19.57
C SER A 430 -10.92 -4.32 19.69
N SER A 431 -11.37 -5.58 19.65
CA SER A 431 -10.51 -6.76 19.66
C SER A 431 -10.78 -7.66 18.47
N VAL A 432 -9.72 -8.11 17.80
CA VAL A 432 -9.79 -9.12 16.74
C VAL A 432 -8.86 -10.28 17.08
N THR A 433 -9.41 -11.49 17.03
CA THR A 433 -8.63 -12.73 17.04
C THR A 433 -8.85 -13.45 15.72
N LEU A 434 -7.78 -13.67 14.96
CA LEU A 434 -7.80 -14.37 13.68
C LEU A 434 -6.84 -15.55 13.71
N THR A 435 -7.34 -16.73 13.38
CA THR A 435 -6.53 -17.92 13.17
C THR A 435 -6.80 -18.47 11.77
N GLN A 436 -5.79 -18.57 10.95
CA GLN A 436 -5.83 -19.18 9.63
C GLN A 436 -4.81 -20.32 9.56
N GLY A 437 -5.24 -21.49 9.11
CA GLY A 437 -4.41 -22.68 9.08
C GLY A 437 -4.70 -23.58 7.88
N GLY A 438 -4.05 -24.76 7.86
CA GLY A 438 -4.30 -25.77 6.83
C GLY A 438 -3.54 -25.56 5.52
N SER A 439 -3.97 -26.30 4.49
CA SER A 439 -3.30 -26.34 3.19
C SER A 439 -3.98 -25.50 2.11
N THR A 440 -5.21 -25.06 2.34
CA THR A 440 -5.96 -24.22 1.40
C THR A 440 -5.72 -22.75 1.71
N ALA A 441 -5.45 -21.95 0.68
CA ALA A 441 -5.32 -20.51 0.83
C ALA A 441 -6.63 -19.91 1.36
N GLN A 442 -6.53 -19.12 2.41
CA GLN A 442 -7.67 -18.50 3.08
C GLN A 442 -7.50 -16.99 3.06
N THR A 443 -8.60 -16.29 2.79
CA THR A 443 -8.61 -14.83 2.80
C THR A 443 -9.60 -14.35 3.84
N TYR A 444 -9.21 -13.34 4.61
CA TYR A 444 -10.05 -12.69 5.59
C TYR A 444 -9.82 -11.19 5.56
N SER A 445 -10.89 -10.42 5.47
CA SER A 445 -10.85 -8.98 5.59
C SER A 445 -11.88 -8.52 6.61
N ILE A 446 -11.46 -7.71 7.56
CA ILE A 446 -12.36 -7.10 8.54
C ILE A 446 -12.08 -5.60 8.62
N GLN A 447 -13.14 -4.83 8.59
CA GLN A 447 -13.15 -3.45 9.00
C GLN A 447 -14.12 -3.32 10.16
N GLN A 448 -13.62 -2.99 11.35
CA GLN A 448 -14.45 -2.89 12.56
C GLN A 448 -14.40 -1.46 13.09
N SER A 449 -15.55 -0.80 13.12
CA SER A 449 -15.75 0.44 13.85
C SER A 449 -16.72 0.18 15.01
N CYS A 450 -16.27 0.48 16.22
CA CYS A 450 -17.05 0.22 17.43
C CYS A 450 -17.53 1.54 18.03
N THR A 451 -18.84 1.73 18.08
CA THR A 451 -19.48 2.88 18.74
C THR A 451 -19.84 2.61 20.21
N ASN A 452 -19.78 1.33 20.62
CA ASN A 452 -20.08 0.94 22.01
C ASN A 452 -18.87 1.26 22.90
N PRO A 453 -19.03 2.06 23.99
CA PRO A 453 -17.94 2.36 24.91
C PRO A 453 -17.32 1.13 25.59
N ALA A 454 -18.07 0.02 25.71
CA ALA A 454 -17.57 -1.24 26.25
C ALA A 454 -16.65 -2.01 25.27
N GLY A 455 -16.52 -1.53 24.01
CA GLY A 455 -15.75 -2.18 22.97
C GLY A 455 -16.53 -3.23 22.18
N CYS A 456 -15.89 -3.71 21.12
CA CYS A 456 -16.40 -4.78 20.26
C CYS A 456 -15.33 -5.86 20.07
N SER A 457 -15.75 -7.10 19.89
CA SER A 457 -14.80 -8.19 19.62
C SER A 457 -15.26 -9.09 18.48
N VAL A 458 -14.30 -9.55 17.70
CA VAL A 458 -14.49 -10.55 16.63
C VAL A 458 -13.45 -11.64 16.79
N SER A 459 -13.91 -12.89 16.69
CA SER A 459 -13.01 -14.05 16.66
C SER A 459 -13.34 -14.92 15.45
N VAL A 460 -12.33 -15.22 14.64
CA VAL A 460 -12.45 -16.01 13.41
C VAL A 460 -11.40 -17.09 13.41
N THR A 461 -11.84 -18.31 13.13
CA THR A 461 -10.95 -19.47 12.93
C THR A 461 -11.26 -20.09 11.57
N GLN A 462 -10.26 -20.21 10.74
CA GLN A 462 -10.29 -20.85 9.43
C GLN A 462 -9.22 -21.96 9.44
N PRO A 463 -9.66 -23.22 9.62
CA PRO A 463 -8.75 -24.38 9.75
C PRO A 463 -8.12 -24.84 8.43
#